data_8b51fcd4f7bc12b5f31020d8378fb0d0
#
_entry.id   8b51fcd4f7bc12b5f31020d8378fb0d0
#
_cell.length_a   1.000
_cell.length_b   1.000
_cell.length_c   1.000
_cell.angle_alpha   90.00
_cell.angle_beta   90.00
_cell.angle_gamma   90.00
#
_symmetry.space_group_name_H-M   'P 1'
#
loop_
_entity.id
_entity.type
_entity.pdbx_description
1 polymer ?
#
loop_
_entity_poly.entity_id
_entity_poly.type
_entity_poly.pdbx_seq_one_letter_code
_entity_poly.pdbx_strand_id
1 'polypeptide(L)'
;MRTTWDFTGTRALVAGAGGIGAAVAGEFAHAGAAVVVLDVDEDKATAVAASAGPGSVKGLCADLTSADACRAAVDSAVDLLGGVDVFVHAVGVNDRRPVLDTPDEVWERITAVNLDSAFWLGRAVGGVMVPAGYGRIVYLSSVSGLLAHADHAPYAATKGGVDQLMRVMAREWAASGVSVNAVAPGYTETDLTRAYLAGPGVRASLESLVPAGRLGRPADLTGPVLFLASDAAAFVTGQVLYVDGGRTLV
;
A
#
# COMPACT_ATOMS: atom_id res chain seq x y z
N MET A 1 -12.99 -11.04 20.20
CA MET A 1 -11.80 -11.88 19.91
C MET A 1 -10.69 -10.92 19.48
N ARG A 2 -9.50 -10.97 20.09
CA ARG A 2 -8.34 -10.18 19.67
C ARG A 2 -7.39 -11.10 18.91
N THR A 3 -6.96 -10.70 17.72
CA THR A 3 -5.92 -11.42 16.96
C THR A 3 -4.58 -10.86 17.40
N THR A 4 -3.65 -11.72 17.76
CA THR A 4 -2.25 -11.36 17.98
C THR A 4 -1.45 -11.84 16.80
N TRP A 5 -0.61 -10.96 16.25
CA TRP A 5 0.31 -11.26 15.18
C TRP A 5 1.72 -11.42 15.77
N ASP A 6 2.46 -12.37 15.26
CA ASP A 6 3.89 -12.53 15.57
C ASP A 6 4.66 -12.46 14.23
N PHE A 7 5.43 -11.39 14.08
CA PHE A 7 6.33 -11.15 12.97
C PHE A 7 7.79 -11.07 13.44
N THR A 8 8.09 -11.66 14.60
CA THR A 8 9.47 -11.72 15.12
C THR A 8 10.40 -12.36 14.09
N GLY A 9 11.50 -11.68 13.77
CA GLY A 9 12.46 -12.11 12.75
C GLY A 9 12.06 -11.78 11.31
N THR A 10 10.87 -11.25 11.05
CA THR A 10 10.42 -10.82 9.71
C THR A 10 11.03 -9.47 9.33
N ARG A 11 11.45 -9.36 8.07
CA ARG A 11 12.04 -8.17 7.45
C ARG A 11 11.01 -7.51 6.53
N ALA A 12 10.44 -6.41 6.97
CA ALA A 12 9.36 -5.73 6.25
C ALA A 12 9.84 -4.42 5.60
N LEU A 13 9.50 -4.22 4.34
CA LEU A 13 9.67 -2.97 3.60
C LEU A 13 8.30 -2.38 3.33
N VAL A 14 8.08 -1.14 3.79
CA VAL A 14 6.83 -0.41 3.55
C VAL A 14 7.14 0.85 2.75
N ALA A 15 6.60 0.96 1.55
CA ALA A 15 6.71 2.17 0.74
C ALA A 15 5.49 3.08 0.98
N GLY A 16 5.72 4.30 1.44
CA GLY A 16 4.74 5.30 1.83
C GLY A 16 4.57 5.40 3.36
N ALA A 17 5.00 6.52 3.94
CA ALA A 17 4.90 6.83 5.37
C ALA A 17 3.62 7.62 5.74
N GLY A 18 2.68 7.78 4.82
CA GLY A 18 1.41 8.46 5.07
C GLY A 18 0.35 7.51 5.63
N GLY A 19 -0.65 8.05 6.33
CA GLY A 19 -1.90 7.41 6.77
C GLY A 19 -1.89 5.89 6.96
N ILE A 20 -2.23 5.14 5.91
CA ILE A 20 -2.31 3.67 5.97
C ILE A 20 -0.91 3.05 6.09
N GLY A 21 0.06 3.53 5.32
CA GLY A 21 1.43 2.98 5.35
C GLY A 21 2.08 3.14 6.72
N ALA A 22 1.94 4.31 7.36
CA ALA A 22 2.41 4.53 8.72
C ALA A 22 1.76 3.57 9.74
N ALA A 23 0.43 3.40 9.65
CA ALA A 23 -0.30 2.48 10.54
C ALA A 23 0.17 1.03 10.35
N VAL A 24 0.35 0.59 9.11
CA VAL A 24 0.83 -0.77 8.78
C VAL A 24 2.26 -0.98 9.28
N ALA A 25 3.17 -0.03 9.05
CA ALA A 25 4.55 -0.12 9.53
C ALA A 25 4.62 -0.21 11.07
N GLY A 26 3.80 0.60 11.76
CA GLY A 26 3.66 0.54 13.22
C GLY A 26 3.19 -0.82 13.71
N GLU A 27 2.17 -1.41 13.07
CA GLU A 27 1.66 -2.74 13.47
C GLU A 27 2.67 -3.86 13.19
N PHE A 28 3.41 -3.83 12.10
CA PHE A 28 4.52 -4.78 11.90
C PHE A 28 5.56 -4.68 13.00
N ALA A 29 5.96 -3.46 13.37
CA ALA A 29 6.93 -3.25 14.44
C ALA A 29 6.38 -3.70 15.81
N HIS A 30 5.11 -3.44 16.12
CA HIS A 30 4.45 -3.96 17.32
C HIS A 30 4.43 -5.49 17.37
N ALA A 31 4.28 -6.12 16.20
CA ALA A 31 4.33 -7.56 16.04
C ALA A 31 5.76 -8.15 15.99
N GLY A 32 6.81 -7.34 16.20
CA GLY A 32 8.20 -7.79 16.33
C GLY A 32 9.02 -7.77 15.05
N ALA A 33 8.50 -7.29 13.93
CA ALA A 33 9.25 -7.18 12.68
C ALA A 33 10.34 -6.11 12.73
N ALA A 34 11.41 -6.30 11.95
CA ALA A 34 12.31 -5.24 11.55
C ALA A 34 11.74 -4.56 10.31
N VAL A 35 11.54 -3.24 10.36
CA VAL A 35 10.82 -2.49 9.32
C VAL A 35 11.71 -1.40 8.74
N VAL A 36 11.71 -1.29 7.41
CA VAL A 36 12.18 -0.09 6.70
C VAL A 36 10.98 0.58 6.06
N VAL A 37 10.89 1.90 6.23
CA VAL A 37 9.83 2.74 5.62
C VAL A 37 10.45 3.68 4.62
N LEU A 38 9.91 3.70 3.39
CA LEU A 38 10.31 4.62 2.32
C LEU A 38 9.29 5.76 2.20
N ASP A 39 9.74 6.99 2.14
CA ASP A 39 8.92 8.13 1.72
C ASP A 39 9.82 9.20 1.08
N VAL A 40 9.26 10.06 0.23
CA VAL A 40 9.95 11.23 -0.30
C VAL A 40 10.11 12.31 0.77
N ASP A 41 9.27 12.28 1.80
CA ASP A 41 9.29 13.17 2.96
C ASP A 41 10.06 12.47 4.10
N GLU A 42 11.30 12.92 4.31
CA GLU A 42 12.20 12.37 5.35
C GLU A 42 11.61 12.50 6.76
N ASP A 43 10.91 13.60 7.04
CA ASP A 43 10.30 13.84 8.36
C ASP A 43 9.20 12.80 8.64
N LYS A 44 8.40 12.44 7.63
CA LYS A 44 7.38 11.39 7.77
C LYS A 44 8.00 10.02 7.99
N ALA A 45 9.01 9.65 7.21
CA ALA A 45 9.70 8.37 7.37
C ALA A 45 10.34 8.26 8.77
N THR A 46 10.95 9.35 9.25
CA THR A 46 11.55 9.43 10.59
C THR A 46 10.51 9.40 11.71
N ALA A 47 9.36 10.08 11.53
CA ALA A 47 8.28 10.09 12.52
C ALA A 47 7.68 8.70 12.73
N VAL A 48 7.50 7.91 11.68
CA VAL A 48 7.07 6.52 11.78
C VAL A 48 8.09 5.69 12.55
N ALA A 49 9.38 5.88 12.27
CA ALA A 49 10.46 5.20 13.00
C ALA A 49 10.45 5.53 14.50
N ALA A 50 10.21 6.79 14.86
CA ALA A 50 10.16 7.23 16.26
C ALA A 50 8.95 6.74 17.05
N SER A 51 7.83 6.44 16.38
CA SER A 51 6.58 5.98 16.99
C SER A 51 6.47 4.46 17.12
N ALA A 52 7.45 3.72 16.63
CA ALA A 52 7.41 2.27 16.57
C ALA A 52 7.56 1.62 17.96
N GLY A 53 6.90 0.46 18.12
CA GLY A 53 6.97 -0.39 19.30
C GLY A 53 8.31 -1.11 19.46
N PRO A 54 8.35 -2.30 20.11
CA PRO A 54 9.58 -3.04 20.40
C PRO A 54 10.37 -3.52 19.18
N GLY A 55 9.77 -3.55 17.99
CA GLY A 55 10.48 -3.79 16.72
C GLY A 55 11.33 -2.59 16.30
N SER A 56 12.30 -2.82 15.43
CA SER A 56 13.11 -1.74 14.86
C SER A 56 12.45 -1.15 13.61
N VAL A 57 12.26 0.17 13.56
CA VAL A 57 11.85 0.86 12.33
C VAL A 57 12.93 1.84 11.92
N LYS A 58 13.26 1.85 10.63
CA LYS A 58 14.18 2.82 10.02
C LYS A 58 13.47 3.54 8.88
N GLY A 59 13.58 4.86 8.82
CA GLY A 59 13.13 5.66 7.70
C GLY A 59 14.23 5.81 6.64
N LEU A 60 13.85 5.75 5.38
CA LEU A 60 14.69 6.10 4.24
C LEU A 60 13.96 7.11 3.35
N CYS A 61 14.63 8.22 3.05
CA CYS A 61 14.15 9.18 2.06
C CYS A 61 14.41 8.64 0.64
N ALA A 62 13.36 8.54 -0.18
CA ALA A 62 13.47 8.09 -1.56
C ALA A 62 12.37 8.68 -2.43
N ASP A 63 12.76 9.27 -3.57
CA ASP A 63 11.81 9.65 -4.62
C ASP A 63 11.54 8.42 -5.51
N LEU A 64 10.35 7.87 -5.42
CA LEU A 64 9.95 6.64 -6.08
C LEU A 64 9.41 6.87 -7.51
N THR A 65 9.62 8.05 -8.09
CA THR A 65 9.19 8.41 -9.45
C THR A 65 10.17 8.00 -10.55
N SER A 66 11.26 7.28 -10.20
CA SER A 66 12.20 6.72 -11.17
C SER A 66 12.57 5.28 -10.87
N ALA A 67 12.82 4.49 -11.93
CA ALA A 67 13.19 3.07 -11.82
C ALA A 67 14.51 2.87 -11.06
N ASP A 68 15.48 3.77 -11.26
CA ASP A 68 16.79 3.67 -10.62
C ASP A 68 16.71 4.01 -9.13
N ALA A 69 15.93 5.04 -8.76
CA ALA A 69 15.70 5.39 -7.36
C ALA A 69 14.94 4.28 -6.61
N CYS A 70 13.95 3.67 -7.25
CA CYS A 70 13.24 2.52 -6.67
C CYS A 70 14.17 1.33 -6.42
N ARG A 71 15.07 1.03 -7.37
CA ARG A 71 16.06 -0.04 -7.21
C ARG A 71 17.02 0.28 -6.06
N ALA A 72 17.62 1.47 -6.05
CA ALA A 72 18.52 1.90 -4.99
C ALA A 72 17.87 1.88 -3.61
N ALA A 73 16.58 2.25 -3.51
CA ALA A 73 15.85 2.21 -2.25
C ALA A 73 15.66 0.76 -1.75
N VAL A 74 15.38 -0.19 -2.65
CA VAL A 74 15.27 -1.63 -2.29
C VAL A 74 16.64 -2.18 -1.89
N ASP A 75 17.71 -1.87 -2.63
CA ASP A 75 19.06 -2.28 -2.30
C ASP A 75 19.47 -1.76 -0.90
N SER A 76 19.20 -0.50 -0.60
CA SER A 76 19.45 0.09 0.72
C SER A 76 18.63 -0.59 1.83
N ALA A 77 17.37 -0.95 1.55
CA ALA A 77 16.55 -1.69 2.51
C ALA A 77 17.08 -3.10 2.76
N VAL A 78 17.55 -3.79 1.71
CA VAL A 78 18.21 -5.10 1.81
C VAL A 78 19.47 -5.01 2.65
N ASP A 79 20.31 -4.00 2.45
CA ASP A 79 21.52 -3.78 3.26
C ASP A 79 21.21 -3.56 4.74
N LEU A 80 20.14 -2.83 5.04
CA LEU A 80 19.71 -2.52 6.41
C LEU A 80 19.06 -3.70 7.13
N LEU A 81 18.34 -4.56 6.40
CA LEU A 81 17.53 -5.65 6.95
C LEU A 81 18.18 -7.04 6.79
N GLY A 82 19.14 -7.17 5.88
CA GLY A 82 19.71 -8.47 5.48
C GLY A 82 18.80 -9.25 4.51
N GLY A 83 17.83 -8.60 3.89
CA GLY A 83 16.84 -9.17 2.96
C GLY A 83 15.45 -8.55 3.15
N VAL A 84 14.46 -9.02 2.38
CA VAL A 84 13.06 -8.57 2.47
C VAL A 84 12.12 -9.77 2.38
N ASP A 85 11.33 -9.99 3.44
CA ASP A 85 10.32 -11.06 3.51
C ASP A 85 8.93 -10.55 3.16
N VAL A 86 8.63 -9.31 3.56
CA VAL A 86 7.34 -8.64 3.34
C VAL A 86 7.58 -7.31 2.64
N PHE A 87 6.81 -7.04 1.60
CA PHE A 87 6.76 -5.73 0.96
C PHE A 87 5.33 -5.21 0.93
N VAL A 88 5.12 -3.97 1.39
CA VAL A 88 3.84 -3.26 1.29
C VAL A 88 4.03 -1.99 0.47
N HIS A 89 3.30 -1.88 -0.64
CA HIS A 89 3.26 -0.67 -1.44
C HIS A 89 2.04 0.16 -1.04
N ALA A 90 2.26 1.21 -0.24
CA ALA A 90 1.23 2.12 0.24
C ALA A 90 1.38 3.56 -0.31
N VAL A 91 2.19 3.72 -1.38
CA VAL A 91 2.38 5.00 -2.05
C VAL A 91 1.15 5.33 -2.90
N GLY A 92 0.77 6.61 -2.88
CA GLY A 92 -0.27 7.08 -3.77
C GLY A 92 -0.60 8.55 -3.57
N VAL A 93 -0.89 9.20 -4.70
CA VAL A 93 -1.41 10.56 -4.77
C VAL A 93 -2.71 10.56 -5.58
N ASN A 94 -3.53 11.56 -5.35
CA ASN A 94 -4.79 11.74 -6.06
C ASN A 94 -4.97 13.22 -6.45
N ASP A 95 -5.74 13.42 -7.50
CA ASP A 95 -6.23 14.72 -7.91
C ASP A 95 -7.64 14.50 -8.45
N ARG A 96 -8.59 15.35 -8.06
CA ARG A 96 -10.01 15.19 -8.39
C ARG A 96 -10.43 16.29 -9.34
N ARG A 97 -10.68 15.93 -10.58
CA ARG A 97 -11.21 16.83 -11.62
C ARG A 97 -11.84 16.07 -12.76
N PRO A 98 -12.75 16.67 -13.52
CA PRO A 98 -13.32 16.08 -14.73
C PRO A 98 -12.23 15.65 -15.73
N VAL A 99 -12.51 14.59 -16.49
CA VAL A 99 -11.52 14.04 -17.46
C VAL A 99 -11.08 15.12 -18.47
N LEU A 100 -12.02 15.95 -18.96
CA LEU A 100 -11.72 17.00 -19.94
C LEU A 100 -10.86 18.14 -19.36
N ASP A 101 -10.83 18.29 -18.04
CA ASP A 101 -10.07 19.33 -17.34
C ASP A 101 -8.79 18.77 -16.70
N THR A 102 -8.44 17.53 -17.00
CA THR A 102 -7.22 16.87 -16.47
C THR A 102 -6.03 17.19 -17.37
N PRO A 103 -5.05 18.01 -16.89
CA PRO A 103 -3.83 18.28 -17.64
C PRO A 103 -2.95 17.04 -17.74
N ASP A 104 -2.13 16.96 -18.79
CA ASP A 104 -1.22 15.83 -19.03
C ASP A 104 -0.24 15.65 -17.87
N GLU A 105 0.26 16.72 -17.27
CA GLU A 105 1.20 16.68 -16.13
C GLU A 105 0.57 16.05 -14.87
N VAL A 106 -0.74 16.20 -14.69
CA VAL A 106 -1.46 15.56 -13.59
C VAL A 106 -1.58 14.06 -13.85
N TRP A 107 -1.90 13.67 -15.09
CA TRP A 107 -1.91 12.27 -15.50
C TRP A 107 -0.54 11.62 -15.31
N GLU A 108 0.52 12.22 -15.82
CA GLU A 108 1.88 11.74 -15.73
C GLU A 108 2.34 11.58 -14.28
N ARG A 109 2.14 12.61 -13.45
CA ARG A 109 2.48 12.56 -12.02
C ARG A 109 1.75 11.45 -11.28
N ILE A 110 0.45 11.29 -11.49
CA ILE A 110 -0.33 10.25 -10.81
C ILE A 110 0.09 8.86 -11.29
N THR A 111 0.37 8.70 -12.57
CA THR A 111 0.85 7.45 -13.15
C THR A 111 2.22 7.09 -12.60
N ALA A 112 3.17 8.00 -12.61
CA ALA A 112 4.52 7.78 -12.08
C ALA A 112 4.51 7.38 -10.60
N VAL A 113 3.74 8.09 -9.77
CA VAL A 113 3.70 7.84 -8.33
C VAL A 113 2.92 6.59 -7.97
N ASN A 114 1.77 6.32 -8.62
CA ASN A 114 0.86 5.26 -8.18
C ASN A 114 1.11 3.92 -8.88
N LEU A 115 1.47 3.93 -10.17
CA LEU A 115 1.56 2.72 -10.99
C LEU A 115 3.01 2.35 -11.31
N ASP A 116 3.78 3.32 -11.82
CA ASP A 116 5.16 3.03 -12.22
C ASP A 116 6.02 2.66 -11.00
N SER A 117 5.86 3.37 -9.87
CA SER A 117 6.53 3.01 -8.62
C SER A 117 6.15 1.61 -8.13
N ALA A 118 4.87 1.22 -8.27
CA ALA A 118 4.39 -0.11 -7.90
C ALA A 118 5.08 -1.19 -8.74
N PHE A 119 5.23 -0.96 -10.06
CA PHE A 119 5.95 -1.86 -10.94
C PHE A 119 7.45 -1.92 -10.61
N TRP A 120 8.12 -0.77 -10.45
CA TRP A 120 9.57 -0.75 -10.24
C TRP A 120 9.97 -1.34 -8.89
N LEU A 121 9.28 -0.96 -7.81
CA LEU A 121 9.51 -1.54 -6.49
C LEU A 121 9.15 -3.02 -6.45
N GLY A 122 7.98 -3.39 -6.99
CA GLY A 122 7.55 -4.79 -7.06
C GLY A 122 8.57 -5.67 -7.80
N ARG A 123 9.08 -5.20 -8.95
CA ARG A 123 10.13 -5.89 -9.70
C ARG A 123 11.45 -6.00 -8.91
N ALA A 124 11.85 -4.94 -8.21
CA ALA A 124 13.08 -4.94 -7.44
C ALA A 124 13.00 -5.91 -6.25
N VAL A 125 11.91 -5.87 -5.46
CA VAL A 125 11.74 -6.82 -4.34
C VAL A 125 11.51 -8.25 -4.82
N GLY A 126 10.84 -8.45 -5.96
CA GLY A 126 10.71 -9.76 -6.61
C GLY A 126 12.07 -10.37 -6.96
N GLY A 127 13.04 -9.53 -7.38
CA GLY A 127 14.42 -9.93 -7.62
C GLY A 127 15.15 -10.45 -6.37
N VAL A 128 14.69 -10.05 -5.18
CA VAL A 128 15.20 -10.53 -3.87
C VAL A 128 14.43 -11.77 -3.41
N MET A 129 13.10 -11.72 -3.47
CA MET A 129 12.21 -12.74 -2.91
C MET A 129 12.19 -14.04 -3.71
N VAL A 130 12.16 -13.96 -5.05
CA VAL A 130 12.06 -15.15 -5.92
C VAL A 130 13.27 -16.07 -5.76
N PRO A 131 14.54 -15.59 -5.79
CA PRO A 131 15.69 -16.45 -5.51
C PRO A 131 15.72 -16.98 -4.06
N ALA A 132 15.16 -16.23 -3.09
CA ALA A 132 15.08 -16.66 -1.71
C ALA A 132 14.02 -17.75 -1.46
N GLY A 133 13.11 -17.98 -2.41
CA GLY A 133 12.03 -18.97 -2.28
C GLY A 133 10.92 -18.57 -1.31
N TYR A 134 10.85 -17.30 -0.92
CA TYR A 134 9.85 -16.77 0.01
C TYR A 134 9.61 -15.28 -0.22
N GLY A 135 8.36 -14.86 -0.11
CA GLY A 135 7.98 -13.45 -0.11
C GLY A 135 6.49 -13.23 0.03
N ARG A 136 6.13 -12.08 0.62
CA ARG A 136 4.74 -11.62 0.77
C ARG A 136 4.66 -10.18 0.28
N ILE A 137 3.96 -9.94 -0.82
CA ILE A 137 3.78 -8.61 -1.41
C ILE A 137 2.32 -8.20 -1.28
N VAL A 138 2.07 -7.02 -0.71
CA VAL A 138 0.73 -6.45 -0.56
C VAL A 138 0.70 -5.05 -1.15
N TYR A 139 -0.11 -4.86 -2.20
CA TYR A 139 -0.36 -3.54 -2.78
C TYR A 139 -1.57 -2.88 -2.14
N LEU A 140 -1.48 -1.58 -1.83
CA LEU A 140 -2.65 -0.77 -1.53
C LEU A 140 -3.29 -0.31 -2.84
N SER A 141 -4.37 -1.01 -3.22
CA SER A 141 -5.26 -0.63 -4.32
C SER A 141 -6.32 0.37 -3.84
N SER A 142 -7.52 0.31 -4.35
CA SER A 142 -8.69 1.12 -3.97
C SER A 142 -9.95 0.48 -4.57
N VAL A 143 -11.12 0.76 -3.96
CA VAL A 143 -12.41 0.51 -4.63
C VAL A 143 -12.50 1.24 -5.98
N SER A 144 -11.72 2.30 -6.21
CA SER A 144 -11.63 3.01 -7.49
C SER A 144 -10.95 2.19 -8.59
N GLY A 145 -10.26 1.10 -8.27
CA GLY A 145 -9.77 0.14 -9.27
C GLY A 145 -10.90 -0.71 -9.88
N LEU A 146 -12.07 -0.77 -9.22
CA LEU A 146 -13.26 -1.49 -9.67
C LEU A 146 -14.40 -0.54 -10.02
N LEU A 147 -14.70 0.44 -9.14
CA LEU A 147 -15.85 1.34 -9.27
C LEU A 147 -15.47 2.59 -10.04
N ALA A 148 -16.36 3.02 -10.94
CA ALA A 148 -16.23 4.28 -11.64
C ALA A 148 -16.67 5.45 -10.73
N HIS A 149 -15.70 6.20 -10.24
CA HIS A 149 -15.94 7.44 -9.52
C HIS A 149 -15.70 8.62 -10.46
N ALA A 150 -16.67 9.56 -10.55
CA ALA A 150 -16.47 10.80 -11.28
C ALA A 150 -15.22 11.54 -10.73
N ASP A 151 -14.57 12.30 -11.60
CA ASP A 151 -13.40 13.14 -11.27
C ASP A 151 -12.16 12.36 -10.77
N HIS A 152 -12.05 11.06 -11.09
CA HIS A 152 -10.97 10.19 -10.60
C HIS A 152 -10.19 9.47 -11.71
N ALA A 153 -10.27 9.90 -12.95
CA ALA A 153 -9.78 9.10 -14.08
C ALA A 153 -8.31 8.64 -13.93
N PRO A 154 -7.31 9.50 -13.64
CA PRO A 154 -5.93 9.06 -13.50
C PRO A 154 -5.74 8.10 -12.31
N TYR A 155 -6.36 8.43 -11.17
CA TYR A 155 -6.26 7.61 -9.96
C TYR A 155 -6.89 6.22 -10.17
N ALA A 156 -8.11 6.17 -10.71
CA ALA A 156 -8.83 4.92 -10.97
C ALA A 156 -8.07 4.03 -11.96
N ALA A 157 -7.55 4.62 -13.05
CA ALA A 157 -6.74 3.93 -14.04
C ALA A 157 -5.49 3.30 -13.39
N THR A 158 -4.78 4.06 -12.53
CA THR A 158 -3.58 3.53 -11.84
C THR A 158 -3.92 2.41 -10.86
N LYS A 159 -5.04 2.51 -10.12
CA LYS A 159 -5.44 1.46 -9.16
C LYS A 159 -5.95 0.19 -9.85
N GLY A 160 -6.67 0.32 -10.98
CA GLY A 160 -6.99 -0.82 -11.84
C GLY A 160 -5.74 -1.45 -12.47
N GLY A 161 -4.77 -0.62 -12.88
CA GLY A 161 -3.45 -1.06 -13.35
C GLY A 161 -2.66 -1.83 -12.30
N VAL A 162 -2.63 -1.35 -11.06
CA VAL A 162 -2.01 -2.05 -9.91
C VAL A 162 -2.66 -3.40 -9.66
N ASP A 163 -3.99 -3.50 -9.72
CA ASP A 163 -4.70 -4.77 -9.53
C ASP A 163 -4.31 -5.81 -10.60
N GLN A 164 -4.17 -5.39 -11.85
CA GLN A 164 -3.76 -6.30 -12.92
C GLN A 164 -2.26 -6.62 -12.87
N LEU A 165 -1.41 -5.66 -12.58
CA LEU A 165 0.03 -5.86 -12.36
C LEU A 165 0.27 -6.91 -11.26
N MET A 166 -0.40 -6.75 -10.14
CA MET A 166 -0.37 -7.66 -9.00
C MET A 166 -0.72 -9.10 -9.43
N ARG A 167 -1.78 -9.29 -10.22
CA ARG A 167 -2.19 -10.63 -10.71
C ARG A 167 -1.13 -11.27 -11.61
N VAL A 168 -0.47 -10.49 -12.46
CA VAL A 168 0.62 -11.00 -13.31
C VAL A 168 1.80 -11.46 -12.45
N MET A 169 2.26 -10.62 -11.52
CA MET A 169 3.34 -10.96 -10.59
C MET A 169 2.98 -12.20 -9.74
N ALA A 170 1.74 -12.28 -9.24
CA ALA A 170 1.27 -13.45 -8.50
C ALA A 170 1.37 -14.74 -9.32
N ARG A 171 0.95 -14.70 -10.58
CA ARG A 171 1.01 -15.86 -11.49
C ARG A 171 2.44 -16.29 -11.77
N GLU A 172 3.34 -15.33 -12.00
CA GLU A 172 4.72 -15.63 -12.36
C GLU A 172 5.54 -16.17 -11.17
N TRP A 173 5.26 -15.69 -9.94
CA TRP A 173 6.12 -15.94 -8.78
C TRP A 173 5.57 -16.97 -7.79
N ALA A 174 4.32 -17.41 -7.95
CA ALA A 174 3.70 -18.38 -7.03
C ALA A 174 4.52 -19.66 -6.87
N ALA A 175 5.07 -20.21 -7.96
CA ALA A 175 5.90 -21.41 -7.93
C ALA A 175 7.23 -21.23 -7.17
N SER A 176 7.65 -19.97 -6.96
CA SER A 176 8.83 -19.60 -6.18
C SER A 176 8.51 -19.27 -4.72
N GLY A 177 7.31 -19.60 -4.22
CA GLY A 177 6.94 -19.34 -2.83
C GLY A 177 6.60 -17.89 -2.50
N VAL A 178 6.45 -17.03 -3.53
CA VAL A 178 6.08 -15.61 -3.36
C VAL A 178 4.59 -15.43 -3.62
N SER A 179 3.86 -14.88 -2.64
CA SER A 179 2.48 -14.47 -2.83
C SER A 179 2.39 -12.96 -3.08
N VAL A 180 1.52 -12.57 -3.99
CA VAL A 180 1.27 -11.16 -4.33
C VAL A 180 -0.22 -10.90 -4.30
N ASN A 181 -0.66 -9.97 -3.46
CA ASN A 181 -2.07 -9.62 -3.27
C ASN A 181 -2.26 -8.10 -3.17
N ALA A 182 -3.50 -7.66 -3.17
CA ALA A 182 -3.86 -6.28 -2.94
C ALA A 182 -4.93 -6.16 -1.84
N VAL A 183 -4.84 -5.08 -1.05
CA VAL A 183 -5.93 -4.59 -0.20
C VAL A 183 -6.51 -3.36 -0.89
N ALA A 184 -7.82 -3.33 -1.09
CA ALA A 184 -8.55 -2.24 -1.73
C ALA A 184 -9.43 -1.50 -0.70
N PRO A 185 -8.96 -0.38 -0.13
CA PRO A 185 -9.74 0.41 0.79
C PRO A 185 -10.96 1.06 0.10
N GLY A 186 -12.05 1.21 0.87
CA GLY A 186 -13.11 2.16 0.58
C GLY A 186 -12.71 3.59 0.94
N TYR A 187 -13.71 4.46 1.13
CA TYR A 187 -13.48 5.81 1.63
C TYR A 187 -12.86 5.77 3.03
N THR A 188 -11.60 6.19 3.14
CA THR A 188 -10.79 6.09 4.37
C THR A 188 -10.28 7.47 4.77
N GLU A 189 -10.36 7.78 6.06
CA GLU A 189 -9.83 9.02 6.64
C GLU A 189 -8.31 8.97 6.73
N THR A 190 -7.64 9.72 5.87
CA THR A 190 -6.18 9.84 5.81
C THR A 190 -5.80 11.29 5.47
N ASP A 191 -4.51 11.61 5.52
CA ASP A 191 -4.04 12.93 5.07
C ASP A 191 -4.38 13.19 3.60
N LEU A 192 -4.34 12.16 2.76
CA LEU A 192 -4.72 12.24 1.34
C LEU A 192 -6.17 12.68 1.13
N THR A 193 -7.08 12.29 2.02
CA THR A 193 -8.53 12.54 1.90
C THR A 193 -9.02 13.70 2.77
N ARG A 194 -8.21 14.18 3.71
CA ARG A 194 -8.59 15.17 4.75
C ARG A 194 -9.19 16.44 4.15
N ALA A 195 -8.49 17.03 3.18
CA ALA A 195 -8.96 18.29 2.56
C ALA A 195 -10.31 18.10 1.84
N TYR A 196 -10.49 17.00 1.14
CA TYR A 196 -11.74 16.66 0.47
C TYR A 196 -12.88 16.41 1.45
N LEU A 197 -12.62 15.67 2.51
CA LEU A 197 -13.62 15.35 3.55
C LEU A 197 -14.05 16.57 4.38
N ALA A 198 -13.25 17.64 4.38
CA ALA A 198 -13.60 18.91 5.04
C ALA A 198 -14.62 19.74 4.25
N GLY A 199 -14.92 19.38 3.00
CA GLY A 199 -15.94 20.06 2.19
C GLY A 199 -17.34 19.92 2.78
N PRO A 200 -18.20 20.95 2.65
CA PRO A 200 -19.57 20.93 3.20
C PRO A 200 -20.37 19.73 2.70
N GLY A 201 -20.88 18.91 3.61
CA GLY A 201 -21.71 17.74 3.33
C GLY A 201 -20.99 16.53 2.71
N VAL A 202 -19.71 16.65 2.33
CA VAL A 202 -18.96 15.58 1.66
C VAL A 202 -18.89 14.32 2.53
N ARG A 203 -18.49 14.45 3.78
CA ARG A 203 -18.41 13.32 4.73
C ARG A 203 -19.73 12.56 4.80
N ALA A 204 -20.83 13.24 5.10
CA ALA A 204 -22.14 12.62 5.25
C ALA A 204 -22.60 11.93 3.94
N SER A 205 -22.33 12.56 2.79
CA SER A 205 -22.62 11.98 1.49
C SER A 205 -21.84 10.68 1.26
N LEU A 206 -20.56 10.64 1.59
CA LEU A 206 -19.74 9.42 1.43
C LEU A 206 -20.14 8.32 2.43
N GLU A 207 -20.43 8.67 3.69
CA GLU A 207 -20.90 7.73 4.71
C GLU A 207 -22.23 7.08 4.31
N SER A 208 -23.13 7.82 3.65
CA SER A 208 -24.41 7.27 3.17
C SER A 208 -24.25 6.22 2.05
N LEU A 209 -23.08 6.19 1.37
CA LEU A 209 -22.74 5.20 0.36
C LEU A 209 -22.07 3.94 0.94
N VAL A 210 -21.79 3.91 2.24
CA VAL A 210 -21.11 2.79 2.89
C VAL A 210 -22.10 2.03 3.76
N PRO A 211 -22.44 0.77 3.48
CA PRO A 211 -23.38 -0.01 4.31
C PRO A 211 -23.02 -0.07 5.78
N ALA A 212 -21.74 -0.05 6.14
CA ALA A 212 -21.28 0.01 7.53
C ALA A 212 -21.55 1.36 8.23
N GLY A 213 -22.08 2.36 7.52
CA GLY A 213 -22.51 3.66 8.05
C GLY A 213 -21.39 4.59 8.50
N ARG A 214 -20.14 4.32 8.12
CA ARG A 214 -18.98 5.14 8.47
C ARG A 214 -17.88 5.05 7.42
N LEU A 215 -16.99 6.01 7.43
CA LEU A 215 -15.73 5.91 6.70
C LEU A 215 -14.76 4.94 7.37
N GLY A 216 -13.85 4.36 6.60
CA GLY A 216 -12.74 3.57 7.11
C GLY A 216 -11.69 4.43 7.82
N ARG A 217 -10.87 3.80 8.64
CA ARG A 217 -9.69 4.40 9.29
C ARG A 217 -8.46 3.57 8.94
N PRO A 218 -7.25 4.12 9.00
CA PRO A 218 -6.03 3.34 8.76
C PRO A 218 -5.97 2.02 9.55
N ALA A 219 -6.43 2.01 10.80
CA ALA A 219 -6.49 0.82 11.65
C ALA A 219 -7.43 -0.29 11.11
N ASP A 220 -8.43 0.04 10.29
CA ASP A 220 -9.30 -0.97 9.66
C ASP A 220 -8.54 -1.77 8.57
N LEU A 221 -7.43 -1.22 8.06
CA LEU A 221 -6.64 -1.82 6.99
C LEU A 221 -5.46 -2.64 7.51
N THR A 222 -4.98 -2.40 8.74
CA THR A 222 -3.78 -3.06 9.26
C THR A 222 -3.96 -4.57 9.38
N GLY A 223 -5.04 -5.04 10.00
CA GLY A 223 -5.34 -6.46 10.13
C GLY A 223 -5.38 -7.22 8.79
N PRO A 224 -6.14 -6.76 7.78
CA PRO A 224 -6.14 -7.32 6.43
C PRO A 224 -4.76 -7.38 5.77
N VAL A 225 -3.94 -6.32 5.90
CA VAL A 225 -2.57 -6.29 5.36
C VAL A 225 -1.69 -7.32 6.08
N LEU A 226 -1.71 -7.37 7.41
CA LEU A 226 -0.94 -8.33 8.19
C LEU A 226 -1.36 -9.78 7.89
N PHE A 227 -2.66 -10.04 7.71
CA PHE A 227 -3.15 -11.34 7.26
C PHE A 227 -2.50 -11.76 5.94
N LEU A 228 -2.58 -10.92 4.90
CA LEU A 228 -2.01 -11.23 3.58
C LEU A 228 -0.48 -11.32 3.60
N ALA A 229 0.17 -10.66 4.56
CA ALA A 229 1.62 -10.73 4.77
C ALA A 229 2.07 -11.91 5.64
N SER A 230 1.14 -12.66 6.24
CA SER A 230 1.44 -13.78 7.13
C SER A 230 1.41 -15.14 6.42
N ASP A 231 1.92 -16.16 7.08
CA ASP A 231 1.82 -17.55 6.60
C ASP A 231 0.39 -18.10 6.63
N ALA A 232 -0.53 -17.48 7.37
CA ALA A 232 -1.94 -17.82 7.32
C ALA A 232 -2.57 -17.57 5.93
N ALA A 233 -1.94 -16.71 5.11
CA ALA A 233 -2.33 -16.45 3.73
C ALA A 233 -1.44 -17.16 2.69
N ALA A 234 -0.67 -18.18 3.07
CA ALA A 234 0.30 -18.83 2.17
C ALA A 234 -0.31 -19.38 0.87
N PHE A 235 -1.61 -19.71 0.86
CA PHE A 235 -2.33 -20.19 -0.33
C PHE A 235 -3.21 -19.10 -0.98
N VAL A 236 -3.09 -17.84 -0.54
CA VAL A 236 -3.80 -16.69 -1.09
C VAL A 236 -2.83 -15.91 -1.96
N THR A 237 -3.06 -15.88 -3.27
CA THR A 237 -2.26 -15.08 -4.21
C THR A 237 -3.12 -14.59 -5.38
N GLY A 238 -2.81 -13.43 -5.94
CA GLY A 238 -3.55 -12.80 -7.03
C GLY A 238 -4.91 -12.22 -6.64
N GLN A 239 -5.19 -12.03 -5.32
CA GLN A 239 -6.48 -11.59 -4.82
C GLN A 239 -6.48 -10.09 -4.49
N VAL A 240 -7.62 -9.44 -4.75
CA VAL A 240 -7.92 -8.10 -4.27
C VAL A 240 -8.91 -8.23 -3.11
N LEU A 241 -8.47 -7.89 -1.90
CA LEU A 241 -9.31 -7.91 -0.71
C LEU A 241 -9.91 -6.51 -0.48
N TYR A 242 -11.19 -6.37 -0.74
CA TYR A 242 -11.92 -5.11 -0.50
C TYR A 242 -12.17 -4.93 1.00
N VAL A 243 -11.71 -3.79 1.54
CA VAL A 243 -11.89 -3.39 2.94
C VAL A 243 -12.60 -2.03 2.93
N ASP A 244 -13.90 -2.06 2.68
CA ASP A 244 -14.67 -0.91 2.22
C ASP A 244 -16.00 -0.70 2.94
N GLY A 245 -16.27 -1.48 3.98
CA GLY A 245 -17.54 -1.42 4.73
C GLY A 245 -18.77 -1.78 3.91
N GLY A 246 -18.59 -2.53 2.79
CA GLY A 246 -19.64 -2.93 1.88
C GLY A 246 -19.90 -1.97 0.70
N ARG A 247 -19.04 -0.97 0.48
CA ARG A 247 -19.21 0.05 -0.58
C ARG A 247 -19.31 -0.56 -1.98
N THR A 248 -18.64 -1.69 -2.23
CA THR A 248 -18.68 -2.37 -3.53
C THR A 248 -19.94 -3.22 -3.75
N LEU A 249 -20.83 -3.32 -2.77
CA LEU A 249 -22.07 -4.09 -2.85
C LEU A 249 -23.28 -3.22 -3.27
N VAL A 250 -23.11 -1.88 -3.35
CA VAL A 250 -24.18 -0.92 -3.60
C VAL A 250 -23.78 0.13 -4.61
#